data_f5d61ea6fb0cd941f8a008e59c16a6a7
#
_entry.id   f5d61ea6fb0cd941f8a008e59c16a6a7
#
_cell.length_a   1.000
_cell.length_b   1.000
_cell.length_c   1.000
_cell.angle_alpha   90.00
_cell.angle_beta   90.00
_cell.angle_gamma   90.00
#
_symmetry.space_group_name_H-M   'P 1'
#
loop_
_entity.id
_entity.type
_entity.pdbx_description
1 polymer ?
#
loop_
_entity_poly.entity_id
_entity_poly.type
_entity_poly.pdbx_seq_one_letter_code
_entity_poly.pdbx_strand_id
1 'polypeptide(L)'
;MKILLTGATGYIGRALVAELVRQNFIISAAVRQKNSLFPNEVKQFVVGDFERNPDFSASLVEIDCVIHLAGKAHVIDKAKVSVLKGFHKINTELTLNLAKQAAMAGVNRFIFLSSIRVNGNKSTKPFLEDDVPNPQEPYAISKH
;
A
#
# COMPACT_ATOMS: atom_id res chain seq x y z
N MET A 1 12.89 8.61 -12.83
CA MET A 1 11.52 8.17 -12.49
C MET A 1 11.19 8.65 -11.08
N LYS A 2 10.05 9.31 -10.91
CA LYS A 2 9.54 9.80 -9.63
C LYS A 2 8.53 8.80 -9.05
N ILE A 3 8.76 8.35 -7.83
CA ILE A 3 7.99 7.28 -7.22
C ILE A 3 7.30 7.80 -5.95
N LEU A 4 6.00 7.58 -5.82
CA LEU A 4 5.27 7.76 -4.57
C LEU A 4 5.11 6.42 -3.85
N LEU A 5 5.55 6.35 -2.58
CA LEU A 5 5.33 5.20 -1.72
C LEU A 5 4.29 5.50 -0.65
N THR A 6 3.38 4.55 -0.40
CA THR A 6 2.64 4.46 0.86
C THR A 6 3.14 3.27 1.67
N GLY A 7 2.99 3.30 2.98
CA GLY A 7 3.54 2.24 3.84
C GLY A 7 5.07 2.22 3.94
N ALA A 8 5.72 3.30 3.54
CA ALA A 8 7.18 3.46 3.54
C ALA A 8 7.82 3.30 4.93
N THR A 9 7.07 3.49 6.03
CA THR A 9 7.53 3.29 7.41
C THR A 9 7.43 1.84 7.89
N GLY A 10 6.77 0.96 7.13
CA GLY A 10 6.62 -0.46 7.44
C GLY A 10 7.90 -1.26 7.18
N TYR A 11 7.88 -2.55 7.53
CA TYR A 11 9.03 -3.45 7.38
C TYR A 11 9.54 -3.52 5.94
N ILE A 12 8.66 -3.83 4.98
CA ILE A 12 8.99 -3.87 3.54
C ILE A 12 9.30 -2.47 3.02
N GLY A 13 8.51 -1.47 3.44
CA GLY A 13 8.64 -0.10 2.96
C GLY A 13 10.01 0.51 3.25
N ARG A 14 10.55 0.30 4.45
CA ARG A 14 11.89 0.81 4.81
C ARG A 14 13.00 0.18 3.96
N ALA A 15 12.95 -1.13 3.74
CA ALA A 15 13.91 -1.82 2.89
C ALA A 15 13.83 -1.31 1.43
N LEU A 16 12.61 -1.15 0.92
CA LEU A 16 12.40 -0.64 -0.44
C LEU A 16 12.87 0.81 -0.59
N VAL A 17 12.58 1.69 0.38
CA VAL A 17 13.08 3.08 0.37
C VAL A 17 14.61 3.10 0.29
N ALA A 18 15.30 2.33 1.13
CA ALA A 18 16.76 2.27 1.12
C ALA A 18 17.30 1.82 -0.24
N GLU A 19 16.70 0.81 -0.85
CA GLU A 19 17.11 0.29 -2.14
C GLU A 19 16.86 1.28 -3.28
N LEU A 20 15.68 1.92 -3.31
CA LEU A 20 15.35 2.90 -4.34
C LEU A 20 16.22 4.17 -4.24
N VAL A 21 16.57 4.63 -3.04
CA VAL A 21 17.54 5.73 -2.83
C VAL A 21 18.90 5.31 -3.39
N ARG A 22 19.37 4.09 -3.07
CA ARG A 22 20.64 3.56 -3.59
C ARG A 22 20.68 3.52 -5.12
N GLN A 23 19.54 3.29 -5.76
CA GLN A 23 19.38 3.29 -7.22
C GLN A 23 19.11 4.68 -7.83
N ASN A 24 19.21 5.75 -7.04
CA ASN A 24 19.01 7.14 -7.47
C ASN A 24 17.58 7.44 -8.02
N PHE A 25 16.55 6.74 -7.54
CA PHE A 25 15.16 7.13 -7.80
C PHE A 25 14.78 8.36 -6.96
N ILE A 26 13.92 9.21 -7.52
CA ILE A 26 13.32 10.34 -6.79
C ILE A 26 12.11 9.82 -6.02
N ILE A 27 12.16 9.87 -4.68
CA ILE A 27 11.16 9.24 -3.82
C ILE A 27 10.36 10.26 -3.06
N SER A 28 9.04 10.09 -3.11
CA SER A 28 8.07 10.71 -2.22
C SER A 28 7.38 9.66 -1.36
N ALA A 29 7.18 9.93 -0.08
CA ALA A 29 6.46 9.06 0.83
C ALA A 29 5.19 9.75 1.33
N ALA A 30 4.02 9.16 1.06
CA ALA A 30 2.77 9.56 1.69
C ALA A 30 2.67 8.90 3.07
N VAL A 31 2.66 9.73 4.10
CA VAL A 31 2.76 9.31 5.51
C VAL A 31 1.62 9.89 6.35
N ARG A 32 1.27 9.20 7.44
CA ARG A 32 0.28 9.71 8.41
C ARG A 32 0.84 10.88 9.22
N GLN A 33 2.11 10.84 9.53
CA GLN A 33 2.87 11.89 10.24
C GLN A 33 4.33 11.84 9.79
N LYS A 34 5.04 12.97 9.93
CA LYS A 34 6.47 13.02 9.60
C LYS A 34 7.26 11.98 10.38
N ASN A 35 8.25 11.40 9.73
CA ASN A 35 9.15 10.41 10.30
C ASN A 35 10.60 10.86 10.10
N SER A 36 11.33 11.08 11.19
CA SER A 36 12.72 11.51 11.16
C SER A 36 13.73 10.43 10.73
N LEU A 37 13.28 9.18 10.59
CA LEU A 37 14.13 8.06 10.17
C LEU A 37 14.29 7.94 8.65
N PHE A 38 13.58 8.75 7.88
CA PHE A 38 13.78 8.76 6.43
C PHE A 38 15.07 9.51 6.05
N PRO A 39 15.79 9.03 5.02
CA PRO A 39 16.86 9.80 4.38
C PRO A 39 16.35 11.18 3.93
N ASN A 40 17.22 12.19 3.94
CA ASN A 40 16.87 13.57 3.57
C ASN A 40 16.38 13.70 2.12
N GLU A 41 16.76 12.77 1.27
CA GLU A 41 16.38 12.69 -0.14
C GLU A 41 14.90 12.28 -0.33
N VAL A 42 14.27 11.72 0.71
CA VAL A 42 12.87 11.27 0.65
C VAL A 42 11.94 12.41 1.03
N LYS A 43 11.22 12.92 0.05
CA LYS A 43 10.19 13.93 0.29
C LYS A 43 8.98 13.32 0.99
N GLN A 44 8.56 13.89 2.10
CA GLN A 44 7.42 13.39 2.88
C GLN A 44 6.19 14.27 2.68
N PHE A 45 5.07 13.64 2.33
CA PHE A 45 3.75 14.26 2.28
C PHE A 45 2.90 13.71 3.43
N VAL A 46 2.52 14.58 4.36
CA VAL A 46 1.62 14.21 5.46
C VAL A 46 0.19 14.28 4.95
N VAL A 47 -0.41 13.13 4.70
CA VAL A 47 -1.78 12.99 4.19
C VAL A 47 -2.79 12.65 5.31
N GLY A 48 -2.30 12.50 6.54
CA GLY A 48 -3.15 12.22 7.70
C GLY A 48 -3.58 10.76 7.82
N ASP A 49 -4.72 10.56 8.47
CA ASP A 49 -5.25 9.23 8.79
C ASP A 49 -5.77 8.51 7.56
N PHE A 50 -5.20 7.35 7.28
CA PHE A 50 -5.57 6.50 6.15
C PHE A 50 -7.00 5.93 6.22
N GLU A 51 -7.60 5.91 7.42
CA GLU A 51 -9.01 5.50 7.58
C GLU A 51 -10.02 6.60 7.20
N ARG A 52 -9.56 7.82 6.89
CA ARG A 52 -10.41 8.99 6.61
C ARG A 52 -10.40 9.45 5.15
N ASN A 53 -10.17 8.53 4.22
CA ASN A 53 -10.10 8.82 2.78
C ASN A 53 -9.19 10.03 2.48
N PRO A 54 -7.89 9.94 2.74
CA PRO A 54 -6.97 11.06 2.60
C PRO A 54 -6.91 11.57 1.15
N ASP A 55 -6.65 12.86 1.02
CA ASP A 55 -6.32 13.49 -0.24
C ASP A 55 -4.82 13.30 -0.54
N PHE A 56 -4.53 12.66 -1.66
CA PHE A 56 -3.18 12.41 -2.16
C PHE A 56 -2.76 13.39 -3.25
N SER A 57 -3.61 14.32 -3.68
CA SER A 57 -3.40 15.18 -4.85
C SER A 57 -2.04 15.88 -4.84
N ALA A 58 -1.67 16.49 -3.71
CA ALA A 58 -0.38 17.18 -3.56
C ALA A 58 0.82 16.22 -3.65
N SER A 59 0.66 14.95 -3.24
CA SER A 59 1.70 13.94 -3.28
C SER A 59 1.85 13.25 -4.63
N LEU A 60 0.86 13.38 -5.51
CA LEU A 60 0.80 12.76 -6.84
C LEU A 60 1.34 13.67 -7.96
N VAL A 61 1.66 14.92 -7.66
CA VAL A 61 2.19 15.87 -8.66
C VAL A 61 3.50 15.35 -9.25
N GLU A 62 3.53 15.21 -10.57
CA GLU A 62 4.69 14.72 -11.35
C GLU A 62 5.19 13.33 -10.94
N ILE A 63 4.32 12.47 -10.43
CA ILE A 63 4.66 11.08 -10.10
C ILE A 63 4.49 10.17 -11.32
N ASP A 64 5.52 9.38 -11.62
CA ASP A 64 5.48 8.39 -12.70
C ASP A 64 4.91 7.05 -12.23
N CYS A 65 5.17 6.68 -10.96
CA CYS A 65 4.81 5.38 -10.41
C CYS A 65 4.36 5.51 -8.95
N VAL A 66 3.24 4.87 -8.62
CA VAL A 66 2.82 4.66 -7.22
C VAL A 66 3.14 3.23 -6.81
N ILE A 67 3.80 3.05 -5.64
CA ILE A 67 3.99 1.75 -5.00
C ILE A 67 3.21 1.76 -3.69
N HIS A 68 2.11 1.02 -3.67
CA HIS A 68 1.19 0.97 -2.53
C HIS A 68 1.48 -0.24 -1.63
N LEU A 69 2.23 0.01 -0.54
CA LEU A 69 2.58 -1.00 0.47
C LEU A 69 1.75 -0.82 1.76
N ALA A 70 1.03 0.28 1.91
CA ALA A 70 0.20 0.48 3.08
C ALA A 70 -0.87 -0.60 3.15
N GLY A 71 -1.02 -1.17 4.32
CA GLY A 71 -2.02 -2.20 4.58
C GLY A 71 -2.05 -2.56 6.05
N LYS A 72 -3.19 -3.09 6.48
CA LYS A 72 -3.41 -3.62 7.82
C LYS A 72 -3.33 -5.14 7.73
N ALA A 73 -2.36 -5.77 8.41
CA ALA A 73 -2.15 -7.23 8.37
C ALA A 73 -2.65 -7.91 9.66
N HIS A 74 -2.72 -7.17 10.76
CA HIS A 74 -3.15 -7.68 12.06
C HIS A 74 -4.24 -6.80 12.66
N VAL A 75 -5.29 -7.42 13.17
CA VAL A 75 -6.33 -6.77 13.96
C VAL A 75 -6.40 -7.50 15.29
N ILE A 76 -6.22 -6.77 16.38
CA ILE A 76 -6.19 -7.31 17.74
C ILE A 76 -7.61 -7.56 18.28
N ASP A 77 -8.62 -7.06 17.59
CA ASP A 77 -10.01 -7.14 18.03
C ASP A 77 -10.61 -8.55 17.83
N LYS A 78 -11.35 -9.03 18.84
CA LYS A 78 -11.92 -10.38 18.86
C LYS A 78 -13.27 -10.50 18.12
N ALA A 79 -13.92 -9.39 17.79
CA ALA A 79 -15.21 -9.40 17.10
C ALA A 79 -15.03 -9.50 15.58
N LYS A 80 -15.43 -10.63 14.97
CA LYS A 80 -15.26 -10.89 13.53
C LYS A 80 -15.74 -9.76 12.60
N VAL A 81 -16.81 -9.08 12.95
CA VAL A 81 -17.40 -7.99 12.13
C VAL A 81 -16.53 -6.73 12.15
N SER A 82 -15.96 -6.35 13.30
CA SER A 82 -15.09 -5.19 13.40
C SER A 82 -13.74 -5.44 12.71
N VAL A 83 -13.28 -6.69 12.75
CA VAL A 83 -12.05 -7.15 12.04
C VAL A 83 -12.21 -6.98 10.52
N LEU A 84 -13.30 -7.47 9.93
CA LEU A 84 -13.62 -7.32 8.51
C LEU A 84 -13.65 -5.85 8.09
N LYS A 85 -14.39 -5.01 8.83
CA LYS A 85 -14.49 -3.57 8.55
C LYS A 85 -13.12 -2.88 8.59
N GLY A 86 -12.29 -3.22 9.58
CA GLY A 86 -10.96 -2.63 9.73
C GLY A 86 -10.00 -3.01 8.60
N PHE A 87 -10.07 -4.25 8.09
CA PHE A 87 -9.29 -4.65 6.92
C PHE A 87 -9.81 -4.00 5.65
N HIS A 88 -11.12 -4.01 5.42
CA HIS A 88 -11.74 -3.43 4.23
C HIS A 88 -11.43 -1.93 4.11
N LYS A 89 -11.51 -1.19 5.20
CA LYS A 89 -11.23 0.26 5.22
C LYS A 89 -9.83 0.60 4.72
N ILE A 90 -8.81 -0.12 5.22
CA ILE A 90 -7.40 0.17 4.88
C ILE A 90 -6.93 -0.58 3.64
N ASN A 91 -7.32 -1.85 3.45
CA ASN A 91 -6.75 -2.63 2.37
C ASN A 91 -7.53 -2.48 1.06
N THR A 92 -8.83 -2.17 1.13
CA THR A 92 -9.69 -2.04 -0.05
C THR A 92 -10.00 -0.56 -0.35
N GLU A 93 -10.69 0.15 0.56
CA GLU A 93 -11.16 1.51 0.28
C GLU A 93 -10.01 2.49 0.07
N LEU A 94 -8.97 2.47 0.93
CA LEU A 94 -7.79 3.31 0.76
C LEU A 94 -7.08 3.01 -0.56
N THR A 95 -6.91 1.72 -0.93
CA THR A 95 -6.28 1.32 -2.19
C THR A 95 -7.05 1.87 -3.38
N LEU A 96 -8.38 1.72 -3.39
CA LEU A 96 -9.24 2.24 -4.44
C LEU A 96 -9.22 3.77 -4.50
N ASN A 97 -9.23 4.45 -3.34
CA ASN A 97 -9.13 5.91 -3.28
C ASN A 97 -7.81 6.40 -3.88
N LEU A 98 -6.68 5.83 -3.48
CA LEU A 98 -5.37 6.19 -4.01
C LEU A 98 -5.25 5.87 -5.50
N ALA A 99 -5.73 4.71 -5.94
CA ALA A 99 -5.69 4.32 -7.36
C ALA A 99 -6.51 5.28 -8.24
N LYS A 100 -7.70 5.70 -7.80
CA LYS A 100 -8.52 6.70 -8.50
C LYS A 100 -7.80 8.06 -8.61
N GLN A 101 -7.22 8.54 -7.50
CA GLN A 101 -6.49 9.81 -7.51
C GLN A 101 -5.23 9.72 -8.37
N ALA A 102 -4.50 8.59 -8.35
CA ALA A 102 -3.34 8.36 -9.20
C ALA A 102 -3.72 8.37 -10.70
N ALA A 103 -4.82 7.72 -11.08
CA ALA A 103 -5.32 7.73 -12.44
C ALA A 103 -5.72 9.15 -12.89
N MET A 104 -6.41 9.91 -12.04
CA MET A 104 -6.78 11.31 -12.32
C MET A 104 -5.56 12.22 -12.44
N ALA A 105 -4.48 11.95 -11.73
CA ALA A 105 -3.22 12.68 -11.79
C ALA A 105 -2.32 12.27 -12.97
N GLY A 106 -2.75 11.29 -13.79
CA GLY A 106 -2.00 10.81 -14.95
C GLY A 106 -0.80 9.93 -14.60
N VAL A 107 -0.79 9.28 -13.44
CA VAL A 107 0.26 8.35 -13.05
C VAL A 107 0.31 7.14 -14.00
N ASN A 108 1.47 6.85 -14.56
CA ASN A 108 1.63 5.82 -15.59
C ASN A 108 1.59 4.38 -15.03
N ARG A 109 1.98 4.19 -13.77
CA ARG A 109 2.07 2.85 -13.17
C ARG A 109 1.61 2.86 -11.71
N PHE A 110 0.75 1.91 -11.38
CA PHE A 110 0.30 1.64 -10.01
C PHE A 110 0.68 0.21 -9.63
N ILE A 111 1.53 0.07 -8.61
CA ILE A 111 1.97 -1.23 -8.08
C ILE A 111 1.33 -1.43 -6.72
N PHE A 112 0.53 -2.47 -6.59
CA PHE A 112 -0.13 -2.85 -5.34
C PHE A 112 0.49 -4.12 -4.77
N LEU A 113 0.91 -4.07 -3.51
CA LEU A 113 1.38 -5.25 -2.80
C LEU A 113 0.18 -6.04 -2.26
N SER A 114 -0.21 -7.07 -3.00
CA SER A 114 -1.25 -8.02 -2.59
C SER A 114 -0.68 -9.06 -1.60
N SER A 115 -1.21 -10.27 -1.59
CA SER A 115 -0.78 -11.36 -0.71
C SER A 115 -1.02 -12.71 -1.39
N ILE A 116 -0.12 -13.66 -1.17
CA ILE A 116 -0.29 -15.05 -1.61
C ILE A 116 -1.56 -15.71 -1.02
N ARG A 117 -2.07 -15.20 0.11
CA ARG A 117 -3.32 -15.67 0.72
C ARG A 117 -4.56 -15.39 -0.13
N VAL A 118 -4.44 -14.53 -1.12
CA VAL A 118 -5.49 -14.30 -2.12
C VAL A 118 -5.73 -15.59 -2.94
N ASN A 119 -4.70 -16.39 -3.18
CA ASN A 119 -4.80 -17.66 -3.91
C ASN A 119 -5.35 -18.80 -3.04
N GLY A 120 -5.30 -18.68 -1.71
CA GLY A 120 -5.83 -19.66 -0.78
C GLY A 120 -4.97 -19.88 0.45
N ASN A 121 -5.42 -20.78 1.34
CA ASN A 121 -4.73 -21.07 2.59
C ASN A 121 -3.84 -22.32 2.52
N LYS A 122 -4.10 -23.21 1.59
CA LYS A 122 -3.38 -24.48 1.43
C LYS A 122 -3.29 -24.84 -0.06
N SER A 123 -2.16 -25.42 -0.44
CA SER A 123 -1.96 -26.00 -1.78
C SER A 123 -0.99 -27.17 -1.66
N THR A 124 -1.14 -28.17 -2.54
CA THR A 124 -0.21 -29.29 -2.71
C THR A 124 0.94 -28.97 -3.64
N LYS A 125 0.87 -27.83 -4.35
CA LYS A 125 1.89 -27.31 -5.26
C LYS A 125 2.06 -25.80 -5.02
N PRO A 126 3.18 -25.17 -5.44
CA PRO A 126 3.33 -23.72 -5.40
C PRO A 126 2.17 -23.01 -6.14
N PHE A 127 1.72 -21.88 -5.58
CA PHE A 127 0.77 -21.01 -6.28
C PHE A 127 1.47 -20.27 -7.43
N LEU A 128 0.72 -20.09 -8.53
CA LEU A 128 1.14 -19.33 -9.69
C LEU A 128 0.34 -18.02 -9.81
N GLU A 129 0.82 -17.08 -10.62
CA GLU A 129 0.20 -15.77 -10.79
C GLU A 129 -1.17 -15.83 -11.49
N ASP A 130 -1.43 -16.86 -12.27
CA ASP A 130 -2.68 -17.11 -13.02
C ASP A 130 -3.64 -18.07 -12.30
N ASP A 131 -3.27 -18.57 -11.11
CA ASP A 131 -4.19 -19.39 -10.30
C ASP A 131 -5.45 -18.59 -9.93
N VAL A 132 -6.59 -19.25 -10.02
CA VAL A 132 -7.89 -18.65 -9.65
C VAL A 132 -7.87 -18.23 -8.18
N PRO A 133 -8.15 -16.95 -7.88
CA PRO A 133 -8.20 -16.48 -6.50
C PRO A 133 -9.23 -17.23 -5.66
N ASN A 134 -8.83 -17.62 -4.44
CA ASN A 134 -9.68 -18.28 -3.46
C ASN A 134 -9.42 -17.76 -2.03
N PRO A 135 -9.62 -16.46 -1.78
CA PRO A 135 -9.37 -15.85 -0.48
C PRO A 135 -10.40 -16.33 0.55
N GLN A 136 -9.94 -16.88 1.69
CA GLN A 136 -10.81 -17.47 2.70
C GLN A 136 -10.85 -16.66 4.00
N GLU A 137 -9.80 -15.89 4.28
CA GLU A 137 -9.69 -15.10 5.50
C GLU A 137 -10.02 -13.62 5.25
N PRO A 138 -10.51 -12.88 6.27
CA PRO A 138 -10.83 -11.46 6.14
C PRO A 138 -9.70 -10.60 5.55
N TYR A 139 -8.48 -10.86 5.95
CA TYR A 139 -7.30 -10.20 5.38
C TYR A 139 -7.15 -10.51 3.89
N ALA A 140 -7.20 -11.78 3.52
CA ALA A 140 -7.07 -12.21 2.12
C ALA A 140 -8.17 -11.61 1.23
N ILE A 141 -9.43 -11.64 1.71
CA ILE A 141 -10.58 -11.03 1.03
C ILE A 141 -10.36 -9.53 0.82
N SER A 142 -9.80 -8.83 1.81
CA SER A 142 -9.55 -7.38 1.70
C SER A 142 -8.41 -7.01 0.76
N LYS A 143 -7.55 -7.98 0.41
CA LYS A 143 -6.42 -7.82 -0.52
C LYS A 143 -6.72 -8.31 -1.94
N HIS A 144 -7.81 -9.01 -2.13
CA HIS A 144 -8.36 -9.40 -3.42
C HIS A 144 -9.20 -8.29 -4.04
#